data_2fb9fbca5430408c637d9b07540d0648
#
_entry.id   2fb9fbca5430408c637d9b07540d0648
#
_cell.length_a   1.000
_cell.length_b   1.000
_cell.length_c   1.000
_cell.angle_alpha   90.00
_cell.angle_beta   90.00
_cell.angle_gamma   90.00
#
_symmetry.space_group_name_H-M   'P 1'
#
loop_
_entity.id
_entity.type
_entity.pdbx_description
1 polymer ?
#
loop_
_entity_poly.entity_id
_entity_poly.type
_entity_poly.pdbx_seq_one_letter_code
_entity_poly.pdbx_strand_id
1 'polypeptide(L)'
;MLDLLENDRRFDPATFSPCRTWRYRLERQWGRGPKAAFILLNPSTADETKDDPTIRRCIGFAKAWGFGGLVLGNIFALRSTDPRGLYSHADPVGPDNDEALRGIAREAEKVVCGWGTHGALNDRGRFALAVLREAGADPLALKVTAEGFPGHPLYISADTVPKAFA
;
A
#
# COMPACT_ATOMS: atom_id res chain seq x y z
N MET A 1 6.13 26.77 19.85
CA MET A 1 5.14 27.34 18.92
C MET A 1 5.33 26.90 17.46
N LEU A 2 6.51 26.40 17.09
CA LEU A 2 6.77 25.81 15.78
C LEU A 2 6.19 24.38 15.64
N ASP A 3 6.02 23.68 16.76
CA ASP A 3 5.49 22.29 16.76
C ASP A 3 3.99 22.18 16.44
N LEU A 4 3.25 23.27 16.53
CA LEU A 4 1.82 23.30 16.20
C LEU A 4 1.58 23.34 14.69
N LEU A 5 2.55 23.73 13.87
CA LEU A 5 2.42 23.82 12.43
C LEU A 5 2.89 22.53 11.71
N GLU A 6 3.74 21.74 12.34
CA GLU A 6 4.19 20.46 11.79
C GLU A 6 3.23 19.31 12.09
N ASN A 7 2.33 19.47 13.05
CA ASN A 7 1.42 18.42 13.50
C ASN A 7 0.00 18.53 12.93
N ASP A 8 -0.24 19.49 12.05
CA ASP A 8 -1.52 19.61 11.32
C ASP A 8 -1.46 18.89 9.96
N ARG A 9 -0.83 17.73 9.92
CA ARG A 9 -1.19 16.76 8.90
C ARG A 9 -2.59 16.29 9.26
N ARG A 10 -3.56 16.95 8.66
CA ARG A 10 -4.92 16.46 8.70
C ARG A 10 -4.90 15.01 8.27
N PHE A 11 -5.34 14.14 9.17
CA PHE A 11 -5.58 12.76 8.83
C PHE A 11 -6.51 12.74 7.60
N ASP A 12 -5.96 12.31 6.47
CA ASP A 12 -6.72 12.12 5.24
C ASP A 12 -6.91 10.62 5.04
N PRO A 13 -8.11 10.09 5.32
CA PRO A 13 -8.35 8.64 5.26
C PRO A 13 -8.20 8.06 3.85
N ALA A 14 -8.29 8.87 2.79
CA ALA A 14 -8.00 8.44 1.43
C ALA A 14 -7.64 9.62 0.54
N THR A 15 -6.55 9.47 -0.22
CA THR A 15 -6.07 10.48 -1.17
C THR A 15 -6.31 9.99 -2.60
N PHE A 16 -7.11 10.74 -3.33
CA PHE A 16 -7.46 10.47 -4.73
C PHE A 16 -6.91 11.56 -5.65
N SER A 17 -6.81 11.24 -6.94
CA SER A 17 -6.73 12.25 -7.98
C SER A 17 -8.02 13.10 -8.00
N PRO A 18 -8.01 14.34 -8.54
CA PRO A 18 -9.23 15.18 -8.59
C PRO A 18 -10.41 14.50 -9.28
N CYS A 19 -10.17 13.71 -10.33
CA CYS A 19 -11.22 12.95 -11.03
C CYS A 19 -11.58 11.63 -10.36
N ARG A 20 -10.89 11.26 -9.27
CA ARG A 20 -11.06 10.00 -8.51
C ARG A 20 -10.82 8.73 -9.34
N THR A 21 -10.15 8.83 -10.46
CA THR A 21 -9.73 7.68 -11.27
C THR A 21 -8.62 6.89 -10.59
N TRP A 22 -7.70 7.60 -9.93
CA TRP A 22 -6.60 7.01 -9.18
C TRP A 22 -6.77 7.27 -7.68
N ARG A 23 -6.52 6.25 -6.87
CA ARG A 23 -6.38 6.37 -5.43
C ARG A 23 -4.92 6.13 -5.06
N TYR A 24 -4.27 7.16 -4.55
CA TYR A 24 -2.84 7.09 -4.25
C TYR A 24 -2.54 6.52 -2.88
N ARG A 25 -3.43 6.72 -1.92
CA ARG A 25 -3.18 6.41 -0.53
C ARG A 25 -4.49 6.17 0.22
N LEU A 26 -4.47 5.20 1.14
CA LEU A 26 -5.55 4.97 2.09
C LEU A 26 -4.94 4.88 3.49
N GLU A 27 -5.58 5.50 4.47
CA GLU A 27 -5.16 5.48 5.87
C GLU A 27 -6.25 5.03 6.80
N ARG A 28 -5.86 4.25 7.82
CA ARG A 28 -6.72 3.93 8.97
C ARG A 28 -5.91 4.05 10.24
N GLN A 29 -6.52 4.58 11.30
CA GLN A 29 -5.87 4.76 12.60
C GLN A 29 -6.84 4.35 13.70
N TRP A 30 -6.37 3.56 14.65
CA TRP A 30 -7.15 3.07 15.78
C TRP A 30 -6.45 3.29 17.11
N GLY A 31 -5.19 3.60 17.11
CA GLY A 31 -4.38 3.81 18.31
C GLY A 31 -3.25 4.78 18.08
N ARG A 32 -2.41 4.90 19.10
CA ARG A 32 -1.18 5.70 19.05
C ARG A 32 -0.01 4.83 18.61
N GLY A 33 1.04 5.46 18.13
CA GLY A 33 2.27 4.79 17.77
C GLY A 33 2.48 4.68 16.28
N PRO A 34 3.48 3.88 15.87
CA PRO A 34 3.88 3.79 14.48
C PRO A 34 2.83 3.10 13.62
N LYS A 35 2.94 3.30 12.32
CA LYS A 35 2.08 2.71 11.29
C LYS A 35 2.81 1.62 10.55
N ALA A 36 2.06 0.58 10.16
CA ALA A 36 2.49 -0.37 9.16
C ALA A 36 1.97 0.07 7.79
N ALA A 37 2.73 -0.19 6.74
CA ALA A 37 2.28 0.01 5.37
C ALA A 37 2.13 -1.31 4.65
N PHE A 38 1.13 -1.38 3.77
CA PHE A 38 1.00 -2.42 2.76
C PHE A 38 1.02 -1.78 1.38
N ILE A 39 1.79 -2.36 0.48
CA ILE A 39 1.85 -1.95 -0.92
C ILE A 39 1.30 -3.11 -1.75
N LEU A 40 0.11 -2.90 -2.28
CA LEU A 40 -0.66 -3.92 -2.99
C LEU A 40 -0.70 -3.65 -4.50
N LEU A 41 -1.56 -4.38 -5.23
CA LEU A 41 -1.60 -4.28 -6.68
C LEU A 41 -2.27 -2.99 -7.15
N ASN A 42 -3.55 -2.83 -6.82
CA ASN A 42 -4.37 -1.68 -7.23
C ASN A 42 -5.56 -1.50 -6.30
N PRO A 43 -6.08 -0.27 -6.18
CA PRO A 43 -7.26 0.01 -5.36
C PRO A 43 -8.54 -0.54 -6.01
N SER A 44 -9.47 -0.96 -5.16
CA SER A 44 -10.79 -1.42 -5.55
C SER A 44 -11.87 -0.46 -5.02
N THR A 45 -12.66 -0.87 -4.05
CA THR A 45 -13.86 -0.15 -3.62
C THR A 45 -13.71 0.66 -2.34
N ALA A 46 -12.63 0.45 -1.56
CA ALA A 46 -12.42 1.20 -0.33
C ALA A 46 -12.18 2.68 -0.60
N ASP A 47 -12.72 3.54 0.26
CA ASP A 47 -12.63 4.99 0.18
C ASP A 47 -12.39 5.62 1.56
N GLU A 48 -12.73 6.89 1.73
CA GLU A 48 -12.51 7.62 2.97
C GLU A 48 -13.23 7.01 4.17
N THR A 49 -14.36 6.34 3.95
CA THR A 49 -15.22 5.81 5.02
C THR A 49 -15.48 4.31 4.91
N LYS A 50 -15.28 3.73 3.73
CA LYS A 50 -15.63 2.34 3.44
C LYS A 50 -14.41 1.46 3.35
N ASP A 51 -14.38 0.36 4.11
CA ASP A 51 -13.39 -0.69 4.00
C ASP A 51 -13.88 -1.80 3.06
N ASP A 52 -12.94 -2.44 2.38
CA ASP A 52 -13.16 -3.68 1.66
C ASP A 52 -12.50 -4.87 2.40
N PRO A 53 -12.69 -6.12 1.93
CA PRO A 53 -12.08 -7.28 2.59
C PRO A 53 -10.56 -7.21 2.70
N THR A 54 -9.88 -6.67 1.70
CA THR A 54 -8.43 -6.51 1.70
C THR A 54 -7.97 -5.55 2.80
N ILE A 55 -8.64 -4.39 2.93
CA ILE A 55 -8.33 -3.41 3.96
C ILE A 55 -8.54 -4.00 5.35
N ARG A 56 -9.64 -4.70 5.58
CA ARG A 56 -9.90 -5.35 6.86
C ARG A 56 -8.82 -6.37 7.21
N ARG A 57 -8.32 -7.11 6.21
CA ARG A 57 -7.23 -8.07 6.41
C ARG A 57 -5.92 -7.38 6.81
N CYS A 58 -5.57 -6.31 6.12
CA CYS A 58 -4.38 -5.52 6.43
C CYS A 58 -4.45 -4.88 7.81
N ILE A 59 -5.61 -4.36 8.21
CA ILE A 59 -5.84 -3.84 9.57
C ILE A 59 -5.60 -4.94 10.60
N GLY A 60 -6.11 -6.15 10.35
CA GLY A 60 -5.90 -7.30 11.23
C GLY A 60 -4.42 -7.63 11.43
N PHE A 61 -3.63 -7.67 10.36
CA PHE A 61 -2.19 -7.87 10.45
C PHE A 61 -1.51 -6.75 11.25
N ALA A 62 -1.79 -5.49 10.92
CA ALA A 62 -1.17 -4.35 11.61
C ALA A 62 -1.47 -4.34 13.11
N LYS A 63 -2.71 -4.65 13.50
CA LYS A 63 -3.09 -4.79 14.92
C LYS A 63 -2.34 -5.93 15.60
N ALA A 64 -2.25 -7.09 14.95
CA ALA A 64 -1.55 -8.25 15.50
C ALA A 64 -0.06 -7.97 15.74
N TRP A 65 0.55 -7.09 14.92
CA TRP A 65 1.95 -6.69 15.07
C TRP A 65 2.16 -5.51 16.03
N GLY A 66 1.09 -4.99 16.63
CA GLY A 66 1.18 -3.93 17.64
C GLY A 66 1.20 -2.51 17.09
N PHE A 67 0.84 -2.30 15.82
CA PHE A 67 0.80 -0.96 15.23
C PHE A 67 -0.49 -0.21 15.58
N GLY A 68 -0.39 1.12 15.66
CA GLY A 68 -1.52 2.00 15.95
C GLY A 68 -2.25 2.49 14.71
N GLY A 69 -1.77 2.17 13.52
CA GLY A 69 -2.36 2.58 12.26
C GLY A 69 -1.83 1.80 11.07
N LEU A 70 -2.52 2.00 9.94
CA LEU A 70 -2.21 1.41 8.65
C LEU A 70 -2.19 2.49 7.60
N VAL A 71 -1.19 2.45 6.73
CA VAL A 71 -1.20 3.18 5.47
C VAL A 71 -1.07 2.19 4.32
N LEU A 72 -1.86 2.38 3.28
CA LEU A 72 -1.91 1.48 2.14
C LEU A 72 -1.68 2.25 0.85
N GLY A 73 -0.75 1.77 0.05
CA GLY A 73 -0.49 2.20 -1.31
C GLY A 73 -0.62 1.04 -2.28
N ASN A 74 -0.53 1.36 -3.55
CA ASN A 74 -0.63 0.37 -4.62
C ASN A 74 0.42 0.65 -5.68
N ILE A 75 0.95 -0.40 -6.31
CA ILE A 75 1.90 -0.21 -7.40
C ILE A 75 1.22 0.40 -8.63
N PHE A 76 -0.06 0.10 -8.83
CA PHE A 76 -0.94 0.80 -9.77
C PHE A 76 -2.02 1.54 -8.99
N ALA A 77 -2.15 2.84 -9.19
CA ALA A 77 -3.15 3.64 -8.47
C ALA A 77 -4.54 3.61 -9.12
N LEU A 78 -4.66 3.09 -10.33
CA LEU A 78 -5.94 2.98 -11.03
C LEU A 78 -6.95 2.15 -10.25
N ARG A 79 -8.11 2.72 -10.00
CA ARG A 79 -9.22 2.02 -9.32
C ARG A 79 -9.85 1.02 -10.28
N SER A 80 -9.80 -0.26 -9.91
CA SER A 80 -10.43 -1.35 -10.67
C SER A 80 -10.72 -2.52 -9.77
N THR A 81 -11.91 -3.09 -9.86
CA THR A 81 -12.26 -4.33 -9.14
C THR A 81 -11.69 -5.57 -9.81
N ASP A 82 -11.37 -5.47 -11.10
CA ASP A 82 -10.79 -6.54 -11.89
C ASP A 82 -9.36 -6.16 -12.31
N PRO A 83 -8.33 -6.98 -12.01
CA PRO A 83 -6.95 -6.70 -12.43
C PRO A 83 -6.78 -6.52 -13.93
N ARG A 84 -7.66 -7.11 -14.75
CA ARG A 84 -7.63 -6.96 -16.21
C ARG A 84 -7.79 -5.50 -16.66
N GLY A 85 -8.46 -4.66 -15.88
CA GLY A 85 -8.58 -3.23 -16.14
C GLY A 85 -7.24 -2.52 -16.22
N LEU A 86 -6.22 -3.01 -15.52
CA LEU A 86 -4.87 -2.45 -15.55
C LEU A 86 -4.20 -2.61 -16.92
N TYR A 87 -4.51 -3.68 -17.64
CA TYR A 87 -3.92 -3.99 -18.92
C TYR A 87 -4.49 -3.16 -20.08
N SER A 88 -5.67 -2.60 -19.90
CA SER A 88 -6.38 -1.85 -20.95
C SER A 88 -6.33 -0.33 -20.79
N HIS A 89 -5.93 0.17 -19.62
CA HIS A 89 -5.83 1.60 -19.36
C HIS A 89 -4.50 2.18 -19.85
N ALA A 90 -4.55 3.43 -20.35
CA ALA A 90 -3.35 4.10 -20.87
C ALA A 90 -2.32 4.43 -19.78
N ASP A 91 -2.79 4.72 -18.55
CA ASP A 91 -1.93 5.01 -17.39
C ASP A 91 -2.47 4.33 -16.12
N PRO A 92 -2.20 3.03 -15.91
CA PRO A 92 -2.65 2.34 -14.71
C PRO A 92 -1.85 2.74 -13.46
N VAL A 93 -0.64 3.23 -13.60
CA VAL A 93 0.19 3.66 -12.47
C VAL A 93 -0.37 4.90 -11.80
N GLY A 94 -0.73 5.91 -12.59
CA GLY A 94 -1.16 7.22 -12.12
C GLY A 94 -0.01 8.22 -12.03
N PRO A 95 -0.28 9.50 -12.37
CA PRO A 95 0.77 10.51 -12.51
C PRO A 95 1.53 10.82 -11.21
N ASP A 96 0.88 10.71 -10.04
CA ASP A 96 1.47 11.04 -8.75
C ASP A 96 1.78 9.82 -7.88
N ASN A 97 1.69 8.61 -8.43
CA ASN A 97 1.76 7.40 -7.62
C ASN A 97 3.15 7.13 -7.07
N ASP A 98 4.21 7.36 -7.84
CA ASP A 98 5.57 7.13 -7.35
C ASP A 98 5.90 8.03 -6.18
N GLU A 99 5.48 9.29 -6.21
CA GLU A 99 5.67 10.21 -5.09
C GLU A 99 4.85 9.77 -3.86
N ALA A 100 3.64 9.26 -4.06
CA ALA A 100 2.84 8.70 -2.97
C ALA A 100 3.54 7.51 -2.32
N LEU A 101 4.12 6.61 -3.10
CA LEU A 101 4.90 5.47 -2.59
C LEU A 101 6.12 5.92 -1.80
N ARG A 102 6.84 6.93 -2.25
CA ARG A 102 7.98 7.52 -1.51
C ARG A 102 7.54 8.06 -0.16
N GLY A 103 6.43 8.78 -0.13
CA GLY A 103 5.86 9.31 1.12
C GLY A 103 5.51 8.21 2.11
N ILE A 104 4.88 7.14 1.65
CA ILE A 104 4.54 5.98 2.47
C ILE A 104 5.81 5.31 3.01
N ALA A 105 6.83 5.12 2.18
CA ALA A 105 8.09 4.50 2.58
C ALA A 105 8.82 5.29 3.68
N ARG A 106 8.74 6.61 3.64
CA ARG A 106 9.36 7.49 4.65
C ARG A 106 8.59 7.52 5.97
N GLU A 107 7.28 7.30 5.92
CA GLU A 107 6.37 7.49 7.05
C GLU A 107 6.15 6.21 7.85
N ALA A 108 6.06 5.06 7.19
CA ALA A 108 5.74 3.79 7.83
C ALA A 108 6.98 3.15 8.47
N GLU A 109 6.80 2.54 9.63
CA GLU A 109 7.87 1.79 10.28
C GLU A 109 8.16 0.46 9.60
N LYS A 110 7.11 -0.22 9.09
CA LYS A 110 7.24 -1.43 8.29
C LYS A 110 6.50 -1.26 6.97
N VAL A 111 7.11 -1.71 5.89
CA VAL A 111 6.51 -1.69 4.54
C VAL A 111 6.44 -3.12 4.03
N VAL A 112 5.21 -3.62 3.89
CA VAL A 112 4.93 -4.99 3.46
C VAL A 112 4.39 -4.96 2.04
N CYS A 113 5.07 -5.64 1.13
CA CYS A 113 4.67 -5.77 -0.27
C CYS A 113 3.73 -6.97 -0.44
N GLY A 114 2.69 -6.81 -1.27
CA GLY A 114 1.69 -7.85 -1.46
C GLY A 114 0.91 -7.70 -2.77
N TRP A 115 1.58 -7.34 -3.87
CA TRP A 115 0.90 -7.10 -5.15
C TRP A 115 0.61 -8.33 -5.99
N GLY A 116 1.24 -9.48 -5.70
CA GLY A 116 0.98 -10.71 -6.45
C GLY A 116 1.55 -10.70 -7.86
N THR A 117 1.11 -11.69 -8.66
CA THR A 117 1.69 -11.98 -9.98
C THR A 117 1.42 -10.91 -11.05
N HIS A 118 0.31 -10.16 -10.94
CA HIS A 118 0.01 -9.05 -11.85
C HIS A 118 1.00 -7.88 -11.74
N GLY A 119 1.85 -7.87 -10.71
CA GLY A 119 2.98 -6.94 -10.61
C GLY A 119 4.00 -7.10 -11.75
N ALA A 120 3.92 -8.18 -12.53
CA ALA A 120 4.71 -8.38 -13.74
C ALA A 120 4.36 -7.41 -14.87
N LEU A 121 3.12 -6.88 -14.88
CA LEU A 121 2.68 -5.95 -15.93
C LEU A 121 3.63 -4.74 -15.99
N ASN A 122 4.20 -4.52 -17.17
CA ASN A 122 5.15 -3.42 -17.42
C ASN A 122 6.35 -3.40 -16.45
N ASP A 123 6.71 -4.55 -15.89
CA ASP A 123 7.76 -4.69 -14.87
C ASP A 123 7.54 -3.79 -13.63
N ARG A 124 6.29 -3.43 -13.37
CA ARG A 124 5.92 -2.42 -12.39
C ARG A 124 6.29 -2.80 -10.96
N GLY A 125 6.11 -4.07 -10.59
CA GLY A 125 6.46 -4.54 -9.25
C GLY A 125 7.93 -4.31 -8.92
N ARG A 126 8.82 -4.62 -9.85
CA ARG A 126 10.25 -4.39 -9.71
C ARG A 126 10.58 -2.90 -9.61
N PHE A 127 9.96 -2.08 -10.46
CA PHE A 127 10.15 -0.64 -10.44
C PHE A 127 9.65 -0.01 -9.12
N ALA A 128 8.47 -0.39 -8.65
CA ALA A 128 7.94 0.08 -7.37
C ALA A 128 8.82 -0.33 -6.20
N LEU A 129 9.36 -1.54 -6.22
CA LEU A 129 10.30 -2.01 -5.20
C LEU A 129 11.55 -1.10 -5.12
N ALA A 130 12.09 -0.72 -6.27
CA ALA A 130 13.21 0.22 -6.34
C ALA A 130 12.84 1.59 -5.76
N VAL A 131 11.65 2.11 -6.07
CA VAL A 131 11.15 3.38 -5.52
C VAL A 131 11.08 3.33 -3.99
N LEU A 132 10.56 2.25 -3.43
CA LEU A 132 10.47 2.06 -1.98
C LEU A 132 11.85 2.02 -1.32
N ARG A 133 12.79 1.27 -1.89
CA ARG A 133 14.16 1.17 -1.37
C ARG A 133 14.91 2.48 -1.43
N GLU A 134 14.81 3.21 -2.54
CA GLU A 134 15.43 4.52 -2.69
C GLU A 134 14.91 5.53 -1.66
N ALA A 135 13.65 5.40 -1.25
CA ALA A 135 13.05 6.22 -0.20
C ALA A 135 13.43 5.77 1.22
N GLY A 136 14.20 4.71 1.37
CA GLY A 136 14.74 4.25 2.66
C GLY A 136 13.98 3.09 3.30
N ALA A 137 12.99 2.49 2.64
CA ALA A 137 12.30 1.34 3.16
C ALA A 137 13.13 0.06 3.02
N ASP A 138 12.96 -0.85 3.97
CA ASP A 138 13.39 -2.25 3.90
C ASP A 138 12.18 -3.12 3.60
N PRO A 139 11.86 -3.39 2.33
CA PRO A 139 10.61 -4.06 1.97
C PRO A 139 10.51 -5.47 2.55
N LEU A 140 9.32 -5.78 3.05
CA LEU A 140 8.97 -7.09 3.60
C LEU A 140 7.89 -7.74 2.72
N ALA A 141 7.71 -9.05 2.86
CA ALA A 141 6.61 -9.79 2.28
C ALA A 141 6.09 -10.83 3.27
N LEU A 142 4.79 -11.11 3.23
CA LEU A 142 4.20 -12.19 4.02
C LEU A 142 4.58 -13.55 3.42
N LYS A 143 4.61 -13.64 2.11
CA LYS A 143 4.97 -14.84 1.36
C LYS A 143 5.48 -14.41 -0.01
N VAL A 144 6.41 -15.19 -0.56
CA VAL A 144 6.91 -14.98 -1.92
C VAL A 144 6.55 -16.21 -2.75
N THR A 145 5.96 -15.98 -3.94
CA THR A 145 5.63 -17.07 -4.86
C THR A 145 6.88 -17.68 -5.47
N ALA A 146 6.74 -18.85 -6.12
CA ALA A 146 7.85 -19.52 -6.79
C ALA A 146 8.51 -18.63 -7.85
N GLU A 147 7.73 -17.74 -8.49
CA GLU A 147 8.21 -16.79 -9.51
C GLU A 147 8.79 -15.51 -8.91
N GLY A 148 8.78 -15.34 -7.58
CA GLY A 148 9.36 -14.19 -6.90
C GLY A 148 8.40 -13.01 -6.64
N PHE A 149 7.09 -13.21 -6.70
CA PHE A 149 6.10 -12.18 -6.41
C PHE A 149 5.64 -12.21 -4.95
N PRO A 150 5.46 -11.05 -4.31
CA PRO A 150 4.94 -11.01 -2.95
C PRO A 150 3.44 -11.33 -2.94
N GLY A 151 3.06 -12.31 -2.13
CA GLY A 151 1.69 -12.81 -2.07
C GLY A 151 0.69 -11.81 -1.51
N HIS A 152 -0.53 -11.83 -2.04
CA HIS A 152 -1.61 -10.95 -1.62
C HIS A 152 -2.13 -11.33 -0.22
N PRO A 153 -2.38 -10.35 0.69
CA PRO A 153 -2.75 -10.62 2.08
C PRO A 153 -4.00 -11.47 2.28
N LEU A 154 -4.97 -11.39 1.36
CA LEU A 154 -6.22 -12.18 1.46
C LEU A 154 -6.00 -13.69 1.41
N TYR A 155 -4.90 -14.15 0.83
CA TYR A 155 -4.64 -15.58 0.61
C TYR A 155 -3.63 -16.16 1.59
N ILE A 156 -3.27 -15.39 2.63
CA ILE A 156 -2.21 -15.74 3.57
C ILE A 156 -2.78 -15.85 4.98
N SER A 157 -2.28 -16.83 5.75
CA SER A 157 -2.72 -17.06 7.13
C SER A 157 -2.55 -15.81 8.01
N ALA A 158 -3.55 -15.55 8.86
CA ALA A 158 -3.61 -14.37 9.72
C ALA A 158 -2.48 -14.29 10.75
N ASP A 159 -1.83 -15.41 11.08
CA ASP A 159 -0.73 -15.49 12.04
C ASP A 159 0.65 -15.35 11.39
N THR A 160 0.71 -15.09 10.09
CA THR A 160 1.97 -14.93 9.36
C THR A 160 2.72 -13.68 9.82
N VAL A 161 4.03 -13.82 9.98
CA VAL A 161 4.95 -12.72 10.28
C VAL A 161 5.69 -12.36 8.99
N PRO A 162 5.78 -11.07 8.63
CA PRO A 162 6.47 -10.66 7.41
C PRO A 162 7.99 -10.88 7.53
N LYS A 163 8.61 -11.20 6.39
CA LYS A 163 10.06 -11.42 6.26
C LYS A 163 10.64 -10.50 5.20
N ALA A 164 11.96 -10.32 5.24
CA ALA A 164 12.64 -9.52 4.23
C ALA A 164 12.28 -9.99 2.82
N PHE A 165 11.93 -9.05 1.96
CA PHE A 165 11.62 -9.28 0.56
C PHE A 165 12.85 -8.93 -0.28
N ALA A 166 13.46 -9.94 -0.83
CA ALA A 166 14.68 -9.77 -1.60
C ALA A 166 14.46 -9.19 -2.99
#